data_d5b9c914396f24f3ddc1038536a13da3
#
_entry.id   d5b9c914396f24f3ddc1038536a13da3
#
_cell.length_a   1.000
_cell.length_b   1.000
_cell.length_c   1.000
_cell.angle_alpha   90.00
_cell.angle_beta   90.00
_cell.angle_gamma   90.00
#
_symmetry.space_group_name_H-M   'P 1'
#
loop_
_entity.id
_entity.type
_entity.pdbx_description
1 polymer ?
#
loop_
_entity_poly.entity_id
_entity_poly.type
_entity_poly.pdbx_seq_one_letter_code
_entity_poly.pdbx_strand_id
1 'polypeptide(L)'
;MKKLLALLLALVMVLSFAACNQPAEEPTEEPTEPEEPVGTIDGPGTESPMPVLPAYSVGMGVVLSTGSSKTGTAQADTTVATVVLDAEGKIVAAKLDVAQTKVPVEGGVLGDLEAVDLRSKQEKKEDYGMAKVATAGEWYEQANKFCEAIIGMTGAEIEAIETAVNESGHNVATDPDLLAACTMQITDFKAALVKACNDVYAKEFEGENWTLGLGVLTAVNESTNPTEEKDGLAAIYTNFAATVTGADGVILANLVDVAQVKVNFNAAGEITNAEDYDANFRTKKELKEDYNMVKYGGAIAEWYQQATAFENFITGMTIDEVNGIPTEINEEGNAVATDEDLLAGCTMAIADFQATLTKAIG
;
A
#
# COMPACT_ATOMS: atom_id res chain seq x y z
N MET A 1 -36.51 -28.98 -23.82
CA MET A 1 -36.47 -30.43 -24.10
C MET A 1 -35.03 -30.89 -24.04
N LYS A 2 -34.87 -31.94 -23.25
CA LYS A 2 -33.71 -32.84 -23.05
C LYS A 2 -32.54 -32.23 -22.32
N LYS A 3 -32.36 -32.40 -21.00
CA LYS A 3 -32.22 -33.63 -20.17
C LYS A 3 -31.04 -34.51 -20.56
N LEU A 4 -30.16 -34.64 -19.61
CA LEU A 4 -29.61 -35.81 -18.92
C LEU A 4 -28.12 -36.00 -19.23
N LEU A 5 -27.23 -36.46 -18.42
CA LEU A 5 -27.19 -37.27 -17.20
C LEU A 5 -25.69 -37.31 -16.80
N ALA A 6 -25.27 -36.97 -15.64
CA ALA A 6 -25.00 -37.84 -14.50
C ALA A 6 -23.98 -38.98 -14.74
N LEU A 7 -22.97 -39.15 -13.97
CA LEU A 7 -22.81 -40.13 -12.89
C LEU A 7 -21.32 -40.23 -12.45
N LEU A 8 -21.12 -39.98 -11.18
CA LEU A 8 -20.37 -40.76 -10.19
C LEU A 8 -19.24 -41.69 -10.68
N LEU A 9 -18.05 -41.51 -10.09
CA LEU A 9 -17.34 -42.63 -9.45
C LEU A 9 -16.49 -42.16 -8.28
N ALA A 10 -16.94 -42.51 -7.08
CA ALA A 10 -16.15 -42.56 -5.86
C ALA A 10 -15.24 -43.78 -5.90
N LEU A 11 -13.95 -43.64 -5.59
CA LEU A 11 -13.10 -44.78 -5.23
C LEU A 11 -12.32 -44.44 -3.96
N VAL A 12 -12.79 -45.02 -2.86
CA VAL A 12 -12.10 -45.16 -1.59
C VAL A 12 -10.95 -46.16 -1.76
N MET A 13 -9.73 -45.79 -1.41
CA MET A 13 -8.70 -46.76 -1.06
C MET A 13 -8.13 -46.46 0.32
N VAL A 14 -8.55 -47.27 1.26
CA VAL A 14 -7.90 -47.53 2.55
C VAL A 14 -6.73 -48.48 2.28
N LEU A 15 -5.52 -48.14 2.72
CA LEU A 15 -4.44 -49.08 2.89
C LEU A 15 -3.66 -48.83 4.17
N SER A 16 -3.79 -49.78 4.98
CA SER A 16 -3.27 -50.35 6.19
C SER A 16 -1.80 -50.07 6.47
N PHE A 17 -1.53 -49.80 7.75
CA PHE A 17 -0.24 -49.92 8.44
C PHE A 17 0.21 -51.36 8.47
N ALA A 18 1.48 -51.58 8.18
CA ALA A 18 2.25 -52.76 8.58
C ALA A 18 3.57 -52.34 9.18
N ALA A 19 3.70 -52.54 10.47
CA ALA A 19 4.93 -52.45 11.22
C ALA A 19 5.78 -53.72 10.94
N CYS A 20 7.05 -53.55 10.64
CA CYS A 20 8.04 -54.64 10.73
C CYS A 20 9.14 -54.24 11.72
N ASN A 21 9.18 -54.99 12.82
CA ASN A 21 10.28 -55.08 13.76
C ASN A 21 11.38 -55.93 13.14
N GLN A 22 12.63 -55.48 13.19
CA GLN A 22 13.81 -56.36 13.11
C GLN A 22 14.87 -55.98 14.14
N PRO A 23 15.61 -56.98 14.71
CA PRO A 23 16.44 -56.81 15.88
C PRO A 23 17.85 -56.31 15.55
N ALA A 24 18.45 -55.68 16.57
CA ALA A 24 19.82 -55.16 16.55
C ALA A 24 20.88 -56.28 16.45
N GLU A 25 21.87 -56.06 15.58
CA GLU A 25 23.15 -56.81 15.59
C GLU A 25 24.21 -55.99 16.31
N GLU A 26 24.98 -56.68 17.16
CA GLU A 26 26.13 -56.16 17.90
C GLU A 26 27.34 -55.88 16.98
N PRO A 27 28.18 -54.87 17.28
CA PRO A 27 29.36 -54.56 16.48
C PRO A 27 30.56 -55.45 16.85
N THR A 28 31.19 -56.02 15.84
CA THR A 28 32.46 -56.75 15.90
C THR A 28 33.61 -55.73 15.95
N GLU A 29 34.50 -55.89 16.95
CA GLU A 29 35.78 -55.16 17.08
C GLU A 29 36.78 -55.57 16.02
N GLU A 30 37.40 -54.63 15.30
CA GLU A 30 38.60 -54.78 14.50
C GLU A 30 39.78 -54.02 15.15
N PRO A 31 41.04 -54.49 15.00
CA PRO A 31 42.18 -54.09 15.85
C PRO A 31 42.78 -52.75 15.41
N THR A 32 43.19 -51.99 16.44
CA THR A 32 43.83 -50.67 16.37
C THR A 32 45.23 -50.69 15.82
N GLU A 33 45.55 -49.88 14.82
CA GLU A 33 46.87 -49.47 14.35
C GLU A 33 47.37 -48.23 15.15
N PRO A 34 48.69 -48.04 15.36
CA PRO A 34 49.20 -47.03 16.31
C PRO A 34 49.15 -45.59 15.75
N GLU A 35 48.71 -44.68 16.59
CA GLU A 35 48.62 -43.28 16.31
C GLU A 35 49.97 -42.57 16.13
N GLU A 36 50.12 -41.82 15.01
CA GLU A 36 51.13 -40.75 14.85
C GLU A 36 50.73 -39.48 15.62
N PRO A 37 51.68 -38.65 16.09
CA PRO A 37 51.35 -37.48 16.91
C PRO A 37 50.64 -36.38 16.10
N VAL A 38 49.40 -36.09 16.48
CA VAL A 38 48.58 -35.01 15.96
C VAL A 38 49.19 -33.68 16.34
N GLY A 39 49.54 -32.88 15.33
CA GLY A 39 49.91 -31.49 15.48
C GLY A 39 48.76 -30.67 16.14
N THR A 40 49.14 -29.75 17.01
CA THR A 40 48.25 -28.80 17.67
C THR A 40 47.37 -28.08 16.66
N ILE A 41 46.05 -28.41 16.65
CA ILE A 41 45.04 -27.63 15.95
C ILE A 41 44.85 -26.38 16.78
N ASP A 42 45.14 -25.22 16.19
CA ASP A 42 44.71 -23.92 16.72
C ASP A 42 43.21 -23.98 17.01
N GLY A 43 42.82 -23.56 18.22
CA GLY A 43 41.43 -23.55 18.67
C GLY A 43 40.50 -22.80 17.71
N PRO A 44 39.22 -23.11 17.74
CA PRO A 44 38.24 -22.43 16.88
C PRO A 44 38.35 -20.94 17.05
N GLY A 45 38.70 -20.26 15.96
CA GLY A 45 38.63 -18.81 15.92
C GLY A 45 37.24 -18.40 16.41
N THR A 46 37.19 -17.56 17.43
CA THR A 46 35.98 -16.90 17.84
C THR A 46 35.55 -16.04 16.66
N GLU A 47 34.61 -16.53 15.83
CA GLU A 47 33.91 -15.71 14.89
C GLU A 47 33.28 -14.59 15.72
N SER A 48 33.66 -13.33 15.46
CA SER A 48 33.01 -12.20 16.06
C SER A 48 31.53 -12.31 15.68
N PRO A 49 30.59 -12.17 16.63
CA PRO A 49 29.19 -12.21 16.30
C PRO A 49 28.93 -11.16 15.20
N MET A 50 28.27 -11.58 14.11
CA MET A 50 27.87 -10.64 13.08
C MET A 50 27.04 -9.54 13.72
N PRO A 51 27.25 -8.28 13.34
CA PRO A 51 26.44 -7.19 13.86
C PRO A 51 24.97 -7.50 13.57
N VAL A 52 24.14 -7.46 14.61
CA VAL A 52 22.70 -7.56 14.46
C VAL A 52 22.25 -6.24 13.82
N LEU A 53 21.74 -6.30 12.60
CA LEU A 53 21.19 -5.13 11.92
C LEU A 53 19.92 -4.66 12.64
N PRO A 54 19.67 -3.34 12.71
CA PRO A 54 18.41 -2.83 13.23
C PRO A 54 17.22 -3.40 12.41
N ALA A 55 16.23 -3.92 13.11
CA ALA A 55 14.99 -4.39 12.50
C ALA A 55 13.94 -3.28 12.53
N TYR A 56 13.26 -3.09 11.43
CA TYR A 56 12.24 -2.08 11.23
C TYR A 56 11.01 -2.68 10.58
N SER A 57 9.89 -1.96 10.62
CA SER A 57 8.72 -2.27 9.80
C SER A 57 8.20 -1.03 9.08
N VAL A 58 7.77 -1.16 7.83
CA VAL A 58 7.07 -0.12 7.08
C VAL A 58 5.59 -0.42 7.02
N GLY A 59 4.77 0.58 7.35
CA GLY A 59 3.32 0.52 7.26
C GLY A 59 2.74 1.69 6.48
N MET A 60 1.53 1.52 5.95
CA MET A 60 0.81 2.52 5.20
C MET A 60 -0.64 2.64 5.70
N GLY A 61 -1.16 3.85 5.77
CA GLY A 61 -2.53 4.12 6.17
C GLY A 61 -3.19 5.16 5.26
N VAL A 62 -4.43 4.91 4.89
CA VAL A 62 -5.19 5.77 3.96
C VAL A 62 -6.51 6.19 4.59
N VAL A 63 -6.87 7.46 4.42
CA VAL A 63 -8.16 8.04 4.81
C VAL A 63 -8.80 8.65 3.58
N LEU A 64 -10.04 8.27 3.33
CA LEU A 64 -10.81 8.67 2.15
C LEU A 64 -11.99 9.56 2.56
N SER A 65 -12.26 10.60 1.79
CA SER A 65 -13.42 11.46 1.95
C SER A 65 -13.98 11.91 0.60
N THR A 66 -15.30 11.90 0.50
CA THR A 66 -16.07 12.51 -0.61
C THR A 66 -16.88 13.71 -0.17
N GLY A 67 -16.73 14.10 1.10
CA GLY A 67 -17.55 15.15 1.74
C GLY A 67 -17.43 16.56 1.14
N SER A 68 -16.41 16.80 0.31
CA SER A 68 -16.25 18.03 -0.47
C SER A 68 -16.96 18.02 -1.82
N SER A 69 -17.57 16.88 -2.21
CA SER A 69 -18.40 16.81 -3.43
C SER A 69 -19.64 17.69 -3.32
N LYS A 70 -20.00 18.32 -4.42
CA LYS A 70 -21.17 19.20 -4.51
C LYS A 70 -21.67 19.27 -5.94
N THR A 71 -22.87 19.81 -6.15
CA THR A 71 -23.39 20.08 -7.49
C THR A 71 -22.32 20.77 -8.34
N GLY A 72 -22.05 20.21 -9.50
CA GLY A 72 -21.03 20.67 -10.43
C GLY A 72 -19.62 20.17 -10.18
N THR A 73 -19.35 19.44 -9.10
CA THR A 73 -18.01 18.90 -8.81
C THR A 73 -18.08 17.62 -7.99
N ALA A 74 -17.64 16.52 -8.55
CA ALA A 74 -17.32 15.31 -7.80
C ALA A 74 -15.88 15.41 -7.27
N GLN A 75 -15.68 15.17 -5.97
CA GLN A 75 -14.38 15.31 -5.34
C GLN A 75 -14.07 14.10 -4.46
N ALA A 76 -12.83 13.62 -4.57
CA ALA A 76 -12.23 12.71 -3.61
C ALA A 76 -11.03 13.39 -2.96
N ASP A 77 -10.98 13.37 -1.64
CA ASP A 77 -9.83 13.77 -0.84
C ASP A 77 -9.26 12.50 -0.21
N THR A 78 -8.07 12.13 -0.63
CA THR A 78 -7.40 10.90 -0.20
C THR A 78 -6.10 11.24 0.50
N THR A 79 -6.09 11.11 1.83
CA THR A 79 -4.91 11.32 2.67
C THR A 79 -4.20 9.99 2.85
N VAL A 80 -2.92 9.93 2.53
CA VAL A 80 -2.07 8.76 2.74
C VAL A 80 -0.89 9.10 3.63
N ALA A 81 -0.59 8.21 4.56
CA ALA A 81 0.61 8.23 5.39
C ALA A 81 1.39 6.93 5.24
N THR A 82 2.70 7.02 5.27
CA THR A 82 3.57 5.87 5.48
C THR A 82 4.55 6.17 6.61
N VAL A 83 4.83 5.14 7.41
CA VAL A 83 5.76 5.21 8.54
C VAL A 83 6.75 4.07 8.50
N VAL A 84 7.95 4.31 9.01
CA VAL A 84 8.86 3.25 9.42
C VAL A 84 8.91 3.27 10.94
N LEU A 85 8.68 2.10 11.53
CA LEU A 85 8.71 1.87 12.98
C LEU A 85 9.97 1.09 13.36
N ASP A 86 10.57 1.45 14.50
CA ASP A 86 11.59 0.64 15.15
C ASP A 86 10.98 -0.55 15.94
N ALA A 87 11.84 -1.35 16.57
CA ALA A 87 11.42 -2.50 17.36
C ALA A 87 10.54 -2.16 18.58
N GLU A 88 10.60 -0.91 19.06
CA GLU A 88 9.77 -0.39 20.14
C GLU A 88 8.43 0.19 19.63
N GLY A 89 8.18 0.16 18.33
CA GLY A 89 6.98 0.71 17.69
C GLY A 89 6.97 2.24 17.58
N LYS A 90 8.15 2.87 17.64
CA LYS A 90 8.30 4.30 17.46
C LYS A 90 8.57 4.65 16.02
N ILE A 91 8.00 5.76 15.58
CA ILE A 91 8.20 6.30 14.23
C ILE A 91 9.65 6.80 14.10
N VAL A 92 10.41 6.23 13.18
CA VAL A 92 11.76 6.68 12.82
C VAL A 92 11.79 7.39 11.46
N ALA A 93 10.77 7.21 10.64
CA ALA A 93 10.53 8.01 9.44
C ALA A 93 9.02 8.05 9.15
N ALA A 94 8.55 9.15 8.57
CA ALA A 94 7.17 9.31 8.13
C ALA A 94 7.08 10.16 6.86
N LYS A 95 6.08 9.87 6.02
CA LYS A 95 5.67 10.72 4.92
C LYS A 95 4.15 10.84 4.88
N LEU A 96 3.66 12.00 4.44
CA LEU A 96 2.26 12.32 4.25
C LEU A 96 2.05 12.92 2.86
N ASP A 97 0.98 12.52 2.21
CA ASP A 97 0.51 13.16 0.98
C ASP A 97 -1.03 13.17 0.91
N VAL A 98 -1.57 14.01 0.03
CA VAL A 98 -3.02 14.08 -0.24
C VAL A 98 -3.26 14.19 -1.73
N ALA A 99 -3.97 13.22 -2.29
CA ALA A 99 -4.61 13.36 -3.60
C ALA A 99 -5.96 14.06 -3.42
N GLN A 100 -6.04 15.33 -3.79
CA GLN A 100 -7.28 16.09 -3.81
C GLN A 100 -7.74 16.24 -5.26
N THR A 101 -8.57 15.31 -5.72
CA THR A 101 -8.98 15.22 -7.12
C THR A 101 -10.39 15.73 -7.29
N LYS A 102 -10.56 16.65 -8.23
CA LYS A 102 -11.84 17.31 -8.55
C LYS A 102 -12.20 17.03 -9.99
N VAL A 103 -13.26 16.27 -10.20
CA VAL A 103 -13.84 16.00 -11.51
C VAL A 103 -14.99 16.97 -11.74
N PRO A 104 -14.90 17.88 -12.74
CA PRO A 104 -16.00 18.80 -13.06
C PRO A 104 -17.21 18.04 -13.60
N VAL A 105 -18.40 18.42 -13.17
CA VAL A 105 -19.69 17.87 -13.62
C VAL A 105 -20.61 19.03 -14.02
N GLU A 106 -20.35 19.62 -15.17
CA GLU A 106 -21.06 20.83 -15.60
C GLU A 106 -22.38 20.47 -16.29
N GLY A 107 -23.50 20.92 -15.73
CA GLY A 107 -24.82 20.66 -16.30
C GLY A 107 -25.17 19.16 -16.42
N GLY A 108 -24.64 18.33 -15.52
CA GLY A 108 -24.85 16.88 -15.53
C GLY A 108 -23.99 16.10 -16.52
N VAL A 109 -22.96 16.72 -17.07
CA VAL A 109 -22.00 16.08 -17.99
C VAL A 109 -20.58 16.24 -17.42
N LEU A 110 -19.75 15.21 -17.57
CA LEU A 110 -18.33 15.29 -17.23
C LEU A 110 -17.65 16.40 -18.03
N GLY A 111 -16.88 17.21 -17.35
CA GLY A 111 -15.98 18.17 -17.98
C GLY A 111 -14.82 17.49 -18.69
N ASP A 112 -13.86 18.30 -19.13
CA ASP A 112 -12.64 17.78 -19.74
C ASP A 112 -11.79 17.03 -18.72
N LEU A 113 -11.77 15.70 -18.83
CA LEU A 113 -11.01 14.83 -17.92
C LEU A 113 -9.49 14.94 -18.12
N GLU A 114 -9.04 15.32 -19.32
CA GLU A 114 -7.59 15.52 -19.59
C GLU A 114 -7.06 16.78 -18.92
N ALA A 115 -7.94 17.75 -18.63
CA ALA A 115 -7.60 18.97 -17.92
C ALA A 115 -7.63 18.83 -16.39
N VAL A 116 -8.04 17.68 -15.85
CA VAL A 116 -8.06 17.44 -14.40
C VAL A 116 -6.64 17.38 -13.85
N ASP A 117 -6.30 18.21 -12.87
CA ASP A 117 -5.00 18.15 -12.20
C ASP A 117 -4.96 16.96 -11.23
N LEU A 118 -4.33 15.88 -11.66
CA LEU A 118 -4.20 14.61 -10.94
C LEU A 118 -3.00 14.56 -9.99
N ARG A 119 -2.19 15.64 -9.95
CA ARG A 119 -1.03 15.71 -9.03
C ARG A 119 -1.48 15.73 -7.59
N SER A 120 -0.74 15.03 -6.74
CA SER A 120 -0.90 15.12 -5.27
C SER A 120 -0.47 16.50 -4.75
N LYS A 121 -0.74 16.79 -3.48
CA LYS A 121 -0.31 18.06 -2.87
C LYS A 121 1.22 18.16 -2.71
N GLN A 122 1.91 17.04 -2.48
CA GLN A 122 3.37 16.99 -2.48
C GLN A 122 3.94 17.31 -3.87
N GLU A 123 3.30 16.83 -4.93
CA GLU A 123 3.73 17.10 -6.32
C GLU A 123 3.41 18.54 -6.77
N LYS A 124 2.32 19.11 -6.30
CA LYS A 124 1.92 20.50 -6.61
C LYS A 124 2.87 21.53 -6.02
N LYS A 125 3.45 21.24 -4.87
CA LYS A 125 4.35 22.17 -4.16
C LYS A 125 3.74 23.59 -4.11
N GLU A 126 4.46 24.58 -4.67
CA GLU A 126 4.04 25.99 -4.72
C GLU A 126 2.81 26.22 -5.60
N ASP A 127 2.54 25.35 -6.58
CA ASP A 127 1.34 25.42 -7.42
C ASP A 127 0.05 25.19 -6.60
N TYR A 128 0.15 24.52 -5.46
CA TYR A 128 -0.99 24.38 -4.54
C TYR A 128 -1.43 25.74 -3.99
N GLY A 129 -0.47 26.64 -3.76
CA GLY A 129 -0.69 28.05 -3.49
C GLY A 129 -1.18 28.36 -2.08
N MET A 130 -0.90 27.51 -1.09
CA MET A 130 -1.31 27.72 0.30
C MET A 130 -0.62 28.93 0.93
N ALA A 131 0.64 29.19 0.61
CA ALA A 131 1.39 30.35 1.12
C ALA A 131 0.76 31.70 0.76
N LYS A 132 -0.16 31.75 -0.21
CA LYS A 132 -0.94 32.97 -0.54
C LYS A 132 -1.96 33.33 0.56
N VAL A 133 -2.37 32.37 1.38
CA VAL A 133 -3.41 32.52 2.40
C VAL A 133 -2.96 32.05 3.79
N ALA A 134 -1.86 31.32 3.90
CA ALA A 134 -1.29 30.82 5.14
C ALA A 134 0.13 31.35 5.37
N THR A 135 0.41 31.86 6.59
CA THR A 135 1.74 32.40 6.92
C THR A 135 2.78 31.35 7.27
N ALA A 136 2.35 30.10 7.54
CA ALA A 136 3.23 28.99 7.94
C ALA A 136 3.93 28.30 6.76
N GLY A 137 3.67 28.72 5.51
CA GLY A 137 4.26 28.18 4.29
C GLY A 137 3.29 27.33 3.47
N GLU A 138 3.83 26.66 2.45
CA GLU A 138 3.08 25.80 1.55
C GLU A 138 2.64 24.50 2.25
N TRP A 139 1.65 23.84 1.66
CA TRP A 139 1.09 22.59 2.20
C TRP A 139 2.18 21.53 2.41
N TYR A 140 3.01 21.29 1.38
CA TYR A 140 4.05 20.27 1.43
C TYR A 140 5.11 20.55 2.50
N GLU A 141 5.46 21.83 2.73
CA GLU A 141 6.41 22.21 3.77
C GLU A 141 5.85 21.93 5.16
N GLN A 142 4.58 22.27 5.40
CA GLN A 142 3.93 22.04 6.69
C GLN A 142 3.71 20.54 6.95
N ALA A 143 3.33 19.75 5.93
CA ALA A 143 3.17 18.31 6.04
C ALA A 143 4.51 17.62 6.37
N ASN A 144 5.60 18.04 5.74
CA ASN A 144 6.94 17.51 6.00
C ASN A 144 7.41 17.86 7.42
N LYS A 145 7.25 19.12 7.86
CA LYS A 145 7.57 19.53 9.24
C LYS A 145 6.74 18.77 10.28
N PHE A 146 5.46 18.48 9.99
CA PHE A 146 4.64 17.67 10.86
C PHE A 146 5.18 16.24 10.97
N CYS A 147 5.60 15.63 9.85
CA CYS A 147 6.25 14.32 9.85
C CYS A 147 7.56 14.33 10.67
N GLU A 148 8.36 15.39 10.58
CA GLU A 148 9.59 15.55 11.37
C GLU A 148 9.28 15.67 12.87
N ALA A 149 8.23 16.42 13.23
CA ALA A 149 7.87 16.69 14.62
C ALA A 149 7.34 15.45 15.37
N ILE A 150 6.83 14.44 14.65
CA ILE A 150 6.28 13.21 15.24
C ILE A 150 7.30 12.06 15.33
N ILE A 151 8.55 12.27 14.90
CA ILE A 151 9.59 11.25 15.03
C ILE A 151 9.81 10.90 16.51
N GLY A 152 9.88 9.61 16.82
CA GLY A 152 9.98 9.07 18.18
C GLY A 152 8.64 8.81 18.86
N MET A 153 7.52 9.26 18.28
CA MET A 153 6.17 8.95 18.78
C MET A 153 5.72 7.56 18.34
N THR A 154 4.86 6.93 19.14
CA THR A 154 4.11 5.72 18.79
C THR A 154 2.76 6.07 18.17
N GLY A 155 2.08 5.10 17.52
CA GLY A 155 0.72 5.29 17.02
C GLY A 155 -0.28 5.74 18.09
N ALA A 156 -0.14 5.23 19.32
CA ALA A 156 -0.98 5.65 20.44
C ALA A 156 -0.74 7.11 20.87
N GLU A 157 0.50 7.58 20.82
CA GLU A 157 0.83 8.98 21.11
C GLU A 157 0.33 9.90 20.00
N ILE A 158 0.39 9.48 18.72
CA ILE A 158 -0.25 10.19 17.59
C ILE A 158 -1.75 10.32 17.81
N GLU A 159 -2.43 9.22 18.19
CA GLU A 159 -3.88 9.22 18.47
C GLU A 159 -4.22 10.19 19.61
N ALA A 160 -3.36 10.28 20.62
CA ALA A 160 -3.54 11.13 21.79
C ALA A 160 -3.22 12.63 21.55
N ILE A 161 -2.69 13.04 20.38
CA ILE A 161 -2.45 14.46 20.07
C ILE A 161 -3.76 15.24 20.22
N GLU A 162 -3.78 16.19 21.16
CA GLU A 162 -4.94 17.05 21.37
C GLU A 162 -5.09 18.08 20.24
N THR A 163 -6.35 18.35 19.86
CA THR A 163 -6.67 19.35 18.84
C THR A 163 -7.72 20.33 19.34
N ALA A 164 -7.70 21.52 18.80
CA ALA A 164 -8.75 22.54 19.01
C ALA A 164 -9.17 23.14 17.67
N VAL A 165 -10.43 23.57 17.63
CA VAL A 165 -10.97 24.27 16.47
C VAL A 165 -10.42 25.69 16.45
N ASN A 166 -9.72 26.08 15.38
CA ASN A 166 -9.23 27.43 15.18
C ASN A 166 -10.35 28.38 14.66
N GLU A 167 -10.03 29.66 14.47
CA GLU A 167 -10.99 30.66 13.97
C GLU A 167 -11.58 30.34 12.58
N SER A 168 -10.88 29.55 11.79
CA SER A 168 -11.33 29.07 10.45
C SER A 168 -12.15 27.79 10.50
N GLY A 169 -12.41 27.24 11.70
CA GLY A 169 -13.18 26.00 11.86
C GLY A 169 -12.37 24.71 11.67
N HIS A 170 -11.04 24.78 11.66
CA HIS A 170 -10.15 23.65 11.44
C HIS A 170 -9.61 23.08 12.76
N ASN A 171 -9.57 21.75 12.90
CA ASN A 171 -8.96 21.06 14.03
C ASN A 171 -7.43 21.06 13.89
N VAL A 172 -6.75 21.97 14.58
CA VAL A 172 -5.30 22.12 14.60
C VAL A 172 -4.73 21.57 15.90
N ALA A 173 -3.44 21.21 15.93
CA ALA A 173 -2.77 20.78 17.15
C ALA A 173 -2.82 21.87 18.23
N THR A 174 -2.97 21.46 19.50
CA THR A 174 -2.86 22.38 20.65
C THR A 174 -1.44 22.45 21.22
N ASP A 175 -0.64 21.43 20.99
CA ASP A 175 0.78 21.42 21.35
C ASP A 175 1.52 22.51 20.58
N PRO A 176 2.29 23.41 21.25
CA PRO A 176 2.94 24.54 20.60
C PRO A 176 3.97 24.16 19.54
N ASP A 177 4.69 23.06 19.73
CA ASP A 177 5.74 22.62 18.81
C ASP A 177 5.12 22.01 17.55
N LEU A 178 4.06 21.20 17.71
CA LEU A 178 3.30 20.66 16.58
C LEU A 178 2.55 21.77 15.82
N LEU A 179 1.99 22.75 16.54
CA LEU A 179 1.32 23.88 15.91
C LEU A 179 2.30 24.79 15.16
N ALA A 180 3.53 24.94 15.66
CA ALA A 180 4.59 25.67 14.96
C ALA A 180 5.06 24.94 13.69
N ALA A 181 5.04 23.60 13.70
CA ALA A 181 5.36 22.78 12.54
C ALA A 181 4.23 22.82 11.48
N CYS A 182 2.96 22.73 11.92
CA CYS A 182 1.80 22.60 11.04
C CYS A 182 0.58 23.31 11.63
N THR A 183 0.11 24.36 10.95
CA THR A 183 -1.11 25.10 11.29
C THR A 183 -2.35 24.60 10.57
N MET A 184 -2.22 23.55 9.78
CA MET A 184 -3.32 22.93 9.04
C MET A 184 -4.19 22.06 9.95
N GLN A 185 -5.37 21.69 9.45
CA GLN A 185 -6.17 20.63 10.06
C GLN A 185 -5.39 19.31 10.00
N ILE A 186 -5.24 18.64 11.15
CA ILE A 186 -4.47 17.40 11.26
C ILE A 186 -5.33 16.16 11.51
N THR A 187 -6.66 16.29 11.46
CA THR A 187 -7.58 15.16 11.74
C THR A 187 -7.26 13.95 10.85
N ASP A 188 -7.21 14.14 9.52
CA ASP A 188 -6.96 13.06 8.58
C ASP A 188 -5.50 12.61 8.61
N PHE A 189 -4.55 13.52 8.90
CA PHE A 189 -3.14 13.18 9.10
C PHE A 189 -2.97 12.21 10.27
N LYS A 190 -3.57 12.53 11.42
CA LYS A 190 -3.57 11.65 12.59
C LYS A 190 -4.17 10.29 12.26
N ALA A 191 -5.34 10.28 11.64
CA ALA A 191 -6.04 9.05 11.31
C ALA A 191 -5.24 8.17 10.32
N ALA A 192 -4.62 8.76 9.30
CA ALA A 192 -3.77 8.04 8.35
C ALA A 192 -2.49 7.50 9.02
N LEU A 193 -1.84 8.30 9.88
CA LEU A 193 -0.65 7.88 10.62
C LEU A 193 -0.95 6.76 11.62
N VAL A 194 -2.07 6.84 12.36
CA VAL A 194 -2.50 5.76 13.27
C VAL A 194 -2.77 4.47 12.49
N LYS A 195 -3.43 4.56 11.32
CA LYS A 195 -3.62 3.41 10.43
C LYS A 195 -2.27 2.84 9.98
N ALA A 196 -1.32 3.69 9.58
CA ALA A 196 0.00 3.27 9.14
C ALA A 196 0.80 2.58 10.25
N CYS A 197 0.74 3.08 11.49
CA CYS A 197 1.38 2.45 12.66
C CYS A 197 0.76 1.09 13.04
N ASN A 198 -0.49 0.84 12.66
CA ASN A 198 -1.23 -0.39 12.97
C ASN A 198 -1.53 -1.22 11.71
N ASP A 199 -0.80 -0.99 10.62
CA ASP A 199 -1.03 -1.67 9.35
C ASP A 199 -0.79 -3.18 9.48
N VAL A 200 -1.83 -3.96 9.25
CA VAL A 200 -1.77 -5.43 9.28
C VAL A 200 -1.00 -6.04 8.10
N TYR A 201 -0.69 -5.24 7.10
CA TYR A 201 0.13 -5.60 5.94
C TYR A 201 1.57 -5.07 6.03
N ALA A 202 1.95 -4.45 7.17
CA ALA A 202 3.29 -3.94 7.38
C ALA A 202 4.37 -4.97 7.02
N LYS A 203 5.45 -4.50 6.41
CA LYS A 203 6.58 -5.33 6.00
C LYS A 203 7.79 -5.05 6.87
N GLU A 204 8.35 -6.12 7.43
CA GLU A 204 9.61 -6.04 8.17
C GLU A 204 10.80 -5.98 7.20
N PHE A 205 11.83 -5.26 7.59
CA PHE A 205 13.11 -5.21 6.90
C PHE A 205 14.24 -4.93 7.89
N GLU A 206 15.46 -5.25 7.48
CA GLU A 206 16.68 -4.98 8.22
C GLU A 206 17.62 -4.12 7.37
N GLY A 207 18.44 -3.31 8.00
CA GLY A 207 19.46 -2.54 7.31
C GLY A 207 19.69 -1.16 7.89
N GLU A 208 20.73 -0.52 7.37
CA GLU A 208 21.12 0.86 7.67
C GLU A 208 21.12 1.69 6.37
N ASN A 209 21.06 3.01 6.50
CA ASN A 209 21.15 3.93 5.36
C ASN A 209 20.07 3.71 4.27
N TRP A 210 18.85 3.46 4.70
CA TRP A 210 17.70 3.32 3.82
C TRP A 210 16.96 4.66 3.64
N THR A 211 16.13 4.71 2.63
CA THR A 211 15.24 5.85 2.33
C THR A 211 13.79 5.39 2.24
N LEU A 212 12.89 6.11 2.92
CA LEU A 212 11.44 5.91 2.80
C LEU A 212 10.90 6.77 1.64
N GLY A 213 10.17 6.14 0.73
CA GLY A 213 9.44 6.76 -0.37
C GLY A 213 7.94 6.61 -0.23
N LEU A 214 7.18 7.56 -0.78
CA LEU A 214 5.73 7.51 -0.90
C LEU A 214 5.34 7.98 -2.31
N GLY A 215 4.70 7.11 -3.08
CA GLY A 215 4.17 7.40 -4.41
C GLY A 215 2.65 7.48 -4.40
N VAL A 216 2.10 8.43 -5.14
CA VAL A 216 0.65 8.63 -5.33
C VAL A 216 0.37 8.82 -6.81
N LEU A 217 -0.52 8.00 -7.37
CA LEU A 217 -0.90 8.06 -8.78
C LEU A 217 -2.43 7.99 -8.91
N THR A 218 -3.04 9.07 -9.40
CA THR A 218 -4.49 9.15 -9.58
C THR A 218 -4.88 9.06 -11.05
N ALA A 219 -6.00 8.39 -11.34
CA ALA A 219 -6.63 8.30 -12.65
C ALA A 219 -8.13 8.57 -12.55
N VAL A 220 -8.72 9.11 -13.62
CA VAL A 220 -10.16 9.43 -13.71
C VAL A 220 -10.79 8.93 -15.02
N ASN A 221 -10.06 8.18 -15.81
CA ASN A 221 -10.41 7.74 -17.16
C ASN A 221 -11.59 6.75 -17.23
N GLU A 222 -11.96 6.13 -16.11
CA GLU A 222 -13.13 5.24 -16.02
C GLU A 222 -14.43 6.00 -15.71
N SER A 223 -14.39 7.33 -15.65
CA SER A 223 -15.57 8.17 -15.44
C SER A 223 -16.49 8.11 -16.66
N THR A 224 -17.82 8.12 -16.41
CA THR A 224 -18.84 8.01 -17.45
C THR A 224 -19.94 9.04 -17.29
N ASN A 225 -20.45 9.54 -18.41
CA ASN A 225 -21.60 10.43 -18.41
C ASN A 225 -22.89 9.68 -18.03
N PRO A 226 -23.92 10.36 -17.50
CA PRO A 226 -25.22 9.77 -17.25
C PRO A 226 -25.89 9.37 -18.56
N THR A 227 -26.78 8.39 -18.46
CA THR A 227 -27.68 7.97 -19.54
C THR A 227 -29.13 8.16 -19.10
N GLU A 228 -30.12 7.85 -19.94
CA GLU A 228 -31.53 7.86 -19.54
C GLU A 228 -31.85 6.86 -18.40
N GLU A 229 -31.02 5.80 -18.27
CA GLU A 229 -31.26 4.69 -17.34
C GLU A 229 -30.33 4.70 -16.12
N LYS A 230 -29.20 5.44 -16.17
CA LYS A 230 -28.16 5.42 -15.13
C LYS A 230 -27.59 6.80 -14.89
N ASP A 231 -27.31 7.07 -13.63
CA ASP A 231 -26.49 8.21 -13.21
C ASP A 231 -25.09 8.15 -13.82
N GLY A 232 -24.49 9.31 -14.00
CA GLY A 232 -23.08 9.44 -14.34
C GLY A 232 -22.20 9.01 -13.19
N LEU A 233 -20.96 8.70 -13.50
CA LEU A 233 -19.95 8.24 -12.55
C LEU A 233 -18.68 9.08 -12.72
N ALA A 234 -18.24 9.75 -11.68
CA ALA A 234 -16.86 10.20 -11.53
C ALA A 234 -16.08 9.10 -10.80
N ALA A 235 -15.29 8.33 -11.54
CA ALA A 235 -14.44 7.28 -11.03
C ALA A 235 -13.05 7.88 -10.73
N ILE A 236 -12.71 8.01 -9.46
CA ILE A 236 -11.44 8.59 -9.00
C ILE A 236 -10.64 7.48 -8.35
N TYR A 237 -9.67 6.93 -9.07
CA TYR A 237 -8.86 5.80 -8.61
C TYR A 237 -7.46 6.30 -8.28
N THR A 238 -7.02 6.03 -7.06
CA THR A 238 -5.70 6.47 -6.58
C THR A 238 -4.90 5.26 -6.10
N ASN A 239 -3.75 5.04 -6.75
CA ASN A 239 -2.76 4.03 -6.37
C ASN A 239 -1.75 4.66 -5.41
N PHE A 240 -1.32 3.88 -4.43
CA PHE A 240 -0.32 4.26 -3.42
C PHE A 240 0.80 3.23 -3.42
N ALA A 241 2.02 3.71 -3.21
CA ALA A 241 3.17 2.86 -2.93
C ALA A 241 3.99 3.47 -1.79
N ALA A 242 4.23 2.68 -0.74
CA ALA A 242 5.24 2.94 0.26
C ALA A 242 6.44 2.05 -0.03
N THR A 243 7.65 2.62 -0.11
CA THR A 243 8.84 1.88 -0.50
C THR A 243 10.00 2.25 0.41
N VAL A 244 10.71 1.24 0.90
CA VAL A 244 11.99 1.41 1.59
C VAL A 244 13.09 0.90 0.68
N THR A 245 14.03 1.76 0.33
CA THR A 245 15.16 1.42 -0.53
C THR A 245 16.48 1.55 0.21
N GLY A 246 17.37 0.57 0.03
CA GLY A 246 18.75 0.63 0.51
C GLY A 246 19.58 1.67 -0.25
N ALA A 247 20.78 1.95 0.24
CA ALA A 247 21.72 2.89 -0.39
C ALA A 247 22.14 2.47 -1.80
N ASP A 248 22.01 1.21 -2.15
CA ASP A 248 22.26 0.63 -3.47
C ASP A 248 21.05 0.71 -4.42
N GLY A 249 19.93 1.27 -3.97
CA GLY A 249 18.69 1.40 -4.73
C GLY A 249 17.82 0.13 -4.75
N VAL A 250 18.20 -0.89 -3.97
CA VAL A 250 17.41 -2.13 -3.85
C VAL A 250 16.22 -1.92 -2.93
N ILE A 251 15.06 -2.41 -3.30
CA ILE A 251 13.83 -2.37 -2.50
C ILE A 251 13.97 -3.38 -1.34
N LEU A 252 14.04 -2.87 -0.12
CA LEU A 252 14.11 -3.66 1.11
C LEU A 252 12.72 -4.09 1.57
N ALA A 253 11.75 -3.21 1.42
CA ALA A 253 10.33 -3.46 1.72
C ALA A 253 9.45 -2.53 0.89
N ASN A 254 8.25 -3.00 0.58
CA ASN A 254 7.28 -2.18 -0.16
C ASN A 254 5.84 -2.61 0.16
N LEU A 255 4.93 -1.67 -0.02
CA LEU A 255 3.48 -1.84 0.09
C LEU A 255 2.82 -1.12 -1.08
N VAL A 256 1.84 -1.75 -1.71
CA VAL A 256 0.96 -1.11 -2.69
C VAL A 256 -0.49 -1.23 -2.26
N ASP A 257 -1.29 -0.20 -2.50
CA ASP A 257 -2.74 -0.23 -2.26
C ASP A 257 -3.47 0.68 -3.25
N VAL A 258 -4.78 0.55 -3.34
CA VAL A 258 -5.62 1.33 -4.27
C VAL A 258 -6.91 1.76 -3.59
N ALA A 259 -7.24 3.03 -3.70
CA ALA A 259 -8.57 3.56 -3.43
C ALA A 259 -9.35 3.68 -4.73
N GLN A 260 -10.58 3.15 -4.76
CA GLN A 260 -11.50 3.28 -5.89
C GLN A 260 -12.72 4.09 -5.45
N VAL A 261 -12.57 5.41 -5.43
CA VAL A 261 -13.67 6.31 -5.06
C VAL A 261 -14.61 6.50 -6.25
N LYS A 262 -15.90 6.29 -6.02
CA LYS A 262 -16.96 6.39 -7.01
C LYS A 262 -17.99 7.41 -6.55
N VAL A 263 -18.11 8.52 -7.28
CA VAL A 263 -19.07 9.59 -7.00
C VAL A 263 -20.08 9.63 -8.13
N ASN A 264 -21.33 9.25 -7.84
CA ASN A 264 -22.41 9.29 -8.82
C ASN A 264 -23.05 10.68 -8.87
N PHE A 265 -23.52 11.07 -10.05
CA PHE A 265 -24.22 12.33 -10.27
C PHE A 265 -25.34 12.15 -11.30
N ASN A 266 -26.44 12.85 -11.10
CA ASN A 266 -27.58 12.81 -12.02
C ASN A 266 -27.42 13.79 -13.21
N ALA A 267 -28.41 13.79 -14.11
CA ALA A 267 -28.43 14.68 -15.29
C ALA A 267 -28.49 16.19 -14.95
N ALA A 268 -28.75 16.57 -13.70
CA ALA A 268 -28.66 17.95 -13.24
C ALA A 268 -27.29 18.30 -12.65
N GLY A 269 -26.37 17.31 -12.53
CA GLY A 269 -25.07 17.46 -11.90
C GLY A 269 -25.11 17.42 -10.38
N GLU A 270 -26.21 16.96 -9.79
CA GLU A 270 -26.33 16.77 -8.35
C GLU A 270 -25.69 15.43 -7.96
N ILE A 271 -24.95 15.41 -6.86
CA ILE A 271 -24.29 14.21 -6.34
C ILE A 271 -25.32 13.32 -5.66
N THR A 272 -25.34 12.02 -6.03
CA THR A 272 -26.40 11.09 -5.63
C THR A 272 -25.98 9.98 -4.68
N ASN A 273 -24.67 9.72 -4.46
CA ASN A 273 -24.20 8.62 -3.58
C ASN A 273 -22.98 8.95 -2.71
N ALA A 274 -22.58 10.20 -2.58
CA ALA A 274 -21.29 10.53 -1.92
C ALA A 274 -21.22 10.07 -0.44
N GLU A 275 -22.38 9.92 0.23
CA GLU A 275 -22.45 9.60 1.66
C GLU A 275 -22.72 8.11 1.97
N ASP A 276 -23.26 7.35 1.01
CA ASP A 276 -23.84 6.01 1.28
C ASP A 276 -22.98 4.85 0.77
N TYR A 277 -21.87 5.11 0.10
CA TYR A 277 -21.07 4.07 -0.55
C TYR A 277 -19.86 3.68 0.31
N ASP A 278 -20.04 2.67 1.17
CA ASP A 278 -19.01 2.19 2.11
C ASP A 278 -17.64 1.90 1.44
N ALA A 279 -17.63 1.35 0.22
CA ALA A 279 -16.42 1.12 -0.55
C ALA A 279 -15.63 2.41 -0.89
N ASN A 280 -16.28 3.60 -0.82
CA ASN A 280 -15.59 4.88 -0.99
C ASN A 280 -14.73 5.28 0.21
N PHE A 281 -14.80 4.55 1.32
CA PHE A 281 -14.08 4.85 2.56
C PHE A 281 -13.07 3.76 2.94
N ARG A 282 -12.91 2.74 2.09
CA ARG A 282 -11.97 1.63 2.28
C ARG A 282 -11.12 1.42 1.02
N THR A 283 -9.82 1.19 1.20
CA THR A 283 -8.94 0.76 0.13
C THR A 283 -9.20 -0.69 -0.27
N LYS A 284 -8.63 -1.14 -1.38
CA LYS A 284 -8.77 -2.55 -1.81
C LYS A 284 -8.19 -3.53 -0.79
N LYS A 285 -7.10 -3.19 -0.11
CA LYS A 285 -6.57 -4.02 0.99
C LYS A 285 -7.51 -4.05 2.18
N GLU A 286 -8.13 -2.93 2.54
CA GLU A 286 -9.12 -2.86 3.63
C GLU A 286 -10.43 -3.59 3.29
N LEU A 287 -10.81 -3.63 2.02
CA LEU A 287 -11.98 -4.38 1.55
C LEU A 287 -11.78 -5.89 1.62
N LYS A 288 -10.56 -6.39 1.44
CA LYS A 288 -10.25 -7.83 1.46
C LYS A 288 -11.20 -8.63 0.56
N GLU A 289 -11.90 -9.61 1.14
CA GLU A 289 -12.89 -10.45 0.45
C GLU A 289 -14.13 -9.67 0.01
N ASP A 290 -14.44 -8.54 0.64
CA ASP A 290 -15.55 -7.66 0.23
C ASP A 290 -15.32 -7.02 -1.14
N TYR A 291 -14.05 -6.96 -1.61
CA TYR A 291 -13.74 -6.55 -2.98
C TYR A 291 -14.26 -7.55 -4.02
N ASN A 292 -14.42 -8.81 -3.63
CA ASN A 292 -15.06 -9.90 -4.39
C ASN A 292 -14.40 -10.19 -5.75
N MET A 293 -13.09 -10.05 -5.87
CA MET A 293 -12.37 -10.27 -7.12
C MET A 293 -12.45 -11.74 -7.57
N VAL A 294 -12.35 -12.67 -6.65
CA VAL A 294 -12.53 -14.11 -6.92
C VAL A 294 -13.96 -14.41 -7.32
N LYS A 295 -14.93 -13.91 -6.54
CA LYS A 295 -16.34 -14.26 -6.71
C LYS A 295 -16.96 -13.75 -8.00
N TYR A 296 -16.64 -12.54 -8.42
CA TYR A 296 -17.24 -11.92 -9.60
C TYR A 296 -16.27 -11.79 -10.77
N GLY A 297 -14.97 -11.70 -10.52
CA GLY A 297 -13.95 -11.61 -11.56
C GLY A 297 -13.34 -12.95 -11.97
N GLY A 298 -13.61 -14.03 -11.22
CA GLY A 298 -13.01 -15.35 -11.49
C GLY A 298 -11.48 -15.36 -11.32
N ALA A 299 -10.94 -14.42 -10.58
CA ALA A 299 -9.50 -14.28 -10.36
C ALA A 299 -8.93 -15.45 -9.54
N ILE A 300 -7.61 -15.66 -9.64
CA ILE A 300 -6.89 -16.74 -8.91
C ILE A 300 -6.90 -16.54 -7.39
N ALA A 301 -6.96 -15.26 -6.95
CA ALA A 301 -6.99 -14.87 -5.55
C ALA A 301 -7.63 -13.48 -5.41
N GLU A 302 -7.99 -13.07 -4.19
CA GLU A 302 -8.50 -11.72 -3.94
C GLU A 302 -7.41 -10.65 -4.18
N TRP A 303 -7.84 -9.43 -4.44
CA TRP A 303 -6.95 -8.34 -4.83
C TRP A 303 -5.78 -8.16 -3.85
N TYR A 304 -6.07 -8.12 -2.54
CA TYR A 304 -5.05 -7.91 -1.51
C TYR A 304 -4.00 -9.03 -1.46
N GLN A 305 -4.39 -10.26 -1.80
CA GLN A 305 -3.49 -11.41 -1.86
C GLN A 305 -2.56 -11.31 -3.07
N GLN A 306 -3.09 -10.94 -4.23
CA GLN A 306 -2.31 -10.73 -5.44
C GLN A 306 -1.37 -9.53 -5.31
N ALA A 307 -1.82 -8.43 -4.67
CA ALA A 307 -0.96 -7.29 -4.36
C ALA A 307 0.20 -7.69 -3.45
N THR A 308 -0.07 -8.50 -2.41
CA THR A 308 0.97 -9.03 -1.52
C THR A 308 1.98 -9.95 -2.26
N ALA A 309 1.50 -10.74 -3.22
CA ALA A 309 2.38 -11.56 -4.06
C ALA A 309 3.30 -10.69 -4.94
N PHE A 310 2.77 -9.63 -5.54
CA PHE A 310 3.56 -8.64 -6.29
C PHE A 310 4.60 -7.96 -5.40
N GLU A 311 4.21 -7.47 -4.21
CA GLU A 311 5.10 -6.86 -3.24
C GLU A 311 6.28 -7.78 -2.85
N ASN A 312 5.99 -9.05 -2.59
CA ASN A 312 7.01 -10.03 -2.24
C ASN A 312 7.94 -10.33 -3.41
N PHE A 313 7.40 -10.38 -4.64
CA PHE A 313 8.18 -10.66 -5.85
C PHE A 313 9.21 -9.56 -6.13
N ILE A 314 8.84 -8.29 -5.96
CA ILE A 314 9.72 -7.15 -6.25
C ILE A 314 10.69 -6.79 -5.10
N THR A 315 10.51 -7.36 -3.92
CA THR A 315 11.46 -7.16 -2.81
C THR A 315 12.82 -7.76 -3.19
N GLY A 316 13.89 -6.99 -3.06
CA GLY A 316 15.22 -7.35 -3.51
C GLY A 316 15.56 -6.88 -4.94
N MET A 317 14.62 -6.25 -5.66
CA MET A 317 14.82 -5.64 -6.98
C MET A 317 15.13 -4.15 -6.85
N THR A 318 15.77 -3.60 -7.87
CA THR A 318 15.84 -2.15 -8.11
C THR A 318 14.60 -1.70 -8.88
N ILE A 319 14.31 -0.37 -8.90
CA ILE A 319 13.17 0.15 -9.67
C ILE A 319 13.31 -0.10 -11.18
N ASP A 320 14.52 -0.11 -11.70
CA ASP A 320 14.77 -0.42 -13.11
C ASP A 320 14.41 -1.88 -13.43
N GLU A 321 14.71 -2.82 -12.52
CA GLU A 321 14.31 -4.22 -12.65
C GLU A 321 12.80 -4.39 -12.55
N VAL A 322 12.13 -3.69 -11.61
CA VAL A 322 10.66 -3.68 -11.51
C VAL A 322 10.03 -3.16 -12.79
N ASN A 323 10.52 -2.05 -13.34
CA ASN A 323 10.03 -1.49 -14.61
C ASN A 323 10.39 -2.38 -15.81
N GLY A 324 11.40 -3.22 -15.68
CA GLY A 324 11.83 -4.20 -16.68
C GLY A 324 11.02 -5.50 -16.67
N ILE A 325 10.09 -5.71 -15.72
CA ILE A 325 9.23 -6.91 -15.70
C ILE A 325 8.44 -6.97 -17.00
N PRO A 326 8.58 -8.04 -17.79
CA PRO A 326 7.92 -8.14 -19.09
C PRO A 326 6.39 -8.28 -18.92
N THR A 327 5.65 -7.55 -19.75
CA THR A 327 4.18 -7.56 -19.74
C THR A 327 3.62 -7.84 -21.13
N GLU A 328 2.40 -8.36 -21.18
CA GLU A 328 1.60 -8.44 -22.40
C GLU A 328 0.20 -7.83 -22.15
N ILE A 329 -0.44 -7.40 -23.23
CA ILE A 329 -1.81 -6.89 -23.14
C ILE A 329 -2.76 -8.09 -23.24
N ASN A 330 -3.56 -8.29 -22.17
CA ASN A 330 -4.57 -9.33 -22.12
C ASN A 330 -5.82 -8.96 -22.98
N GLU A 331 -6.80 -9.85 -23.07
CA GLU A 331 -8.03 -9.64 -23.84
C GLU A 331 -8.86 -8.43 -23.35
N GLU A 332 -8.67 -8.01 -22.10
CA GLU A 332 -9.36 -6.87 -21.50
C GLU A 332 -8.59 -5.55 -21.70
N GLY A 333 -7.43 -5.58 -22.37
CA GLY A 333 -6.60 -4.41 -22.62
C GLY A 333 -5.65 -4.04 -21.45
N ASN A 334 -5.47 -4.91 -20.48
CA ASN A 334 -4.62 -4.70 -19.31
C ASN A 334 -3.20 -5.24 -19.53
N ALA A 335 -2.18 -4.49 -19.13
CA ALA A 335 -0.79 -4.93 -19.14
C ALA A 335 -0.52 -5.84 -17.94
N VAL A 336 -0.57 -7.15 -18.15
CA VAL A 336 -0.29 -8.19 -17.14
C VAL A 336 1.14 -8.72 -17.31
N ALA A 337 1.76 -9.13 -16.21
CA ALA A 337 3.09 -9.71 -16.27
C ALA A 337 3.10 -11.03 -17.06
N THR A 338 4.25 -11.37 -17.68
CA THR A 338 4.46 -12.66 -18.34
C THR A 338 5.49 -13.53 -17.61
N ASP A 339 6.09 -13.04 -16.53
CA ASP A 339 6.97 -13.80 -15.68
C ASP A 339 6.19 -14.90 -14.94
N GLU A 340 6.64 -16.16 -15.06
CA GLU A 340 5.91 -17.32 -14.54
C GLU A 340 5.84 -17.33 -13.00
N ASP A 341 6.88 -16.87 -12.31
CA ASP A 341 6.93 -16.82 -10.85
C ASP A 341 5.98 -15.75 -10.32
N LEU A 342 5.91 -14.59 -10.97
CA LEU A 342 4.94 -13.54 -10.62
C LEU A 342 3.50 -13.98 -10.94
N LEU A 343 3.26 -14.58 -12.10
CA LEU A 343 1.93 -15.06 -12.52
C LEU A 343 1.35 -16.11 -11.58
N ALA A 344 2.19 -16.90 -10.91
CA ALA A 344 1.75 -17.87 -9.90
C ALA A 344 0.98 -17.21 -8.73
N GLY A 345 1.22 -15.93 -8.45
CA GLY A 345 0.60 -15.19 -7.34
C GLY A 345 -0.15 -13.92 -7.73
N CYS A 346 0.15 -13.32 -8.90
CA CYS A 346 -0.42 -12.06 -9.35
C CYS A 346 -0.67 -12.07 -10.86
N THR A 347 -1.93 -12.05 -11.24
CA THR A 347 -2.39 -11.96 -12.65
C THR A 347 -3.01 -10.59 -12.96
N MET A 348 -2.88 -9.63 -12.03
CA MET A 348 -3.39 -8.27 -12.21
C MET A 348 -2.50 -7.46 -13.17
N ALA A 349 -3.05 -6.39 -13.72
CA ALA A 349 -2.25 -5.35 -14.38
C ALA A 349 -1.28 -4.72 -13.38
N ILE A 350 0.00 -4.63 -13.75
CA ILE A 350 1.07 -4.12 -12.88
C ILE A 350 1.59 -2.74 -13.28
N ALA A 351 1.16 -2.19 -14.42
CA ALA A 351 1.66 -0.92 -14.94
C ALA A 351 1.47 0.25 -13.96
N ASP A 352 0.31 0.34 -13.31
CA ASP A 352 0.05 1.40 -12.32
C ASP A 352 0.89 1.21 -11.06
N PHE A 353 1.17 -0.04 -10.66
CA PHE A 353 2.08 -0.31 -9.54
C PHE A 353 3.50 0.12 -9.86
N GLN A 354 4.01 -0.24 -11.05
CA GLN A 354 5.34 0.19 -11.54
C GLN A 354 5.45 1.71 -11.56
N ALA A 355 4.44 2.39 -12.13
CA ALA A 355 4.42 3.85 -12.19
C ALA A 355 4.37 4.50 -10.80
N THR A 356 3.58 3.92 -9.86
CA THR A 356 3.45 4.44 -8.50
C THR A 356 4.73 4.21 -7.69
N LEU A 357 5.38 3.04 -7.83
CA LEU A 357 6.67 2.73 -7.22
C LEU A 357 7.77 3.66 -7.75
N THR A 358 7.77 3.94 -9.05
CA THR A 358 8.69 4.92 -9.64
C THR A 358 8.53 6.30 -8.99
N LYS A 359 7.30 6.75 -8.74
CA LYS A 359 7.05 8.00 -7.98
C LYS A 359 7.51 7.93 -6.53
N ALA A 360 7.43 6.77 -5.89
CA ALA A 360 7.86 6.59 -4.50
C ALA A 360 9.37 6.68 -4.34
N ILE A 361 10.13 6.19 -5.33
CA ILE A 361 11.60 6.13 -5.28
C ILE A 361 12.22 7.43 -5.80
N GLY A 362 11.55 8.15 -6.69
CA GLY A 362 11.95 9.48 -7.19
C GLY A 362 12.66 9.36 -8.50
#